data_d821d9322d911d6ce66ce5eb1d40af96
#
_entry.id   d821d9322d911d6ce66ce5eb1d40af96
#
_cell.length_a   1.000
_cell.length_b   1.000
_cell.length_c   1.000
_cell.angle_alpha   90.00
_cell.angle_beta   90.00
_cell.angle_gamma   90.00
#
_symmetry.space_group_name_H-M   'P 1'
#
loop_
_entity.id
_entity.type
_entity.pdbx_description
1 polymer ?
#
loop_
_entity_poly.entity_id
_entity_poly.type
_entity_poly.pdbx_seq_one_letter_code
_entity_poly.pdbx_strand_id
1 'polypeptide(L)'
;MNYNEHKNNPKSFRALTGLSHIQFLHLLPYFEASHDDYLSEYELTGKRRSNRRSFCIYSNSPLPTIPDRLFFILVYLKNNPLQEYHAACFGMDQKHCNTFVHCLSHILQLSLQAMGLMPAQTNK
;
A
#
# COMPACT_ATOMS: atom_id res chain seq x y z
N MET A 1 13.66 -3.95 3.81
CA MET A 1 12.52 -4.09 4.73
C MET A 1 11.34 -4.68 3.98
N ASN A 2 10.66 -5.64 4.57
CA ASN A 2 9.47 -6.21 3.94
C ASN A 2 8.55 -6.76 5.03
N TYR A 3 7.33 -7.11 4.61
CA TYR A 3 6.31 -7.60 5.53
C TYR A 3 6.76 -8.87 6.25
N ASN A 4 7.36 -9.82 5.53
CA ASN A 4 7.74 -11.11 6.12
C ASN A 4 8.77 -10.98 7.24
N GLU A 5 9.64 -9.98 7.16
CA GLU A 5 10.66 -9.76 8.20
C GLU A 5 10.06 -9.34 9.53
N HIS A 6 8.87 -8.73 9.52
CA HIS A 6 8.32 -8.09 10.70
C HIS A 6 7.01 -8.70 11.20
N LYS A 7 6.35 -9.51 10.39
CA LYS A 7 5.00 -10.01 10.74
C LYS A 7 4.95 -10.81 12.04
N ASN A 8 6.06 -11.45 12.40
CA ASN A 8 6.11 -12.29 13.60
C ASN A 8 6.68 -11.56 14.82
N ASN A 9 6.94 -10.26 14.70
CA ASN A 9 7.43 -9.45 15.81
C ASN A 9 6.38 -8.38 16.13
N PRO A 10 5.45 -8.64 17.07
CA PRO A 10 4.32 -7.73 17.32
C PRO A 10 4.75 -6.31 17.67
N LYS A 11 5.82 -6.18 18.47
CA LYS A 11 6.26 -4.86 18.92
C LYS A 11 6.79 -4.02 17.77
N SER A 12 7.68 -4.60 16.96
CA SER A 12 8.23 -3.84 15.83
C SER A 12 7.17 -3.62 14.76
N PHE A 13 6.29 -4.59 14.54
CA PHE A 13 5.23 -4.46 13.56
C PHE A 13 4.33 -3.26 13.88
N ARG A 14 3.89 -3.16 15.14
CA ARG A 14 3.05 -2.05 15.57
C ARG A 14 3.81 -0.71 15.50
N ALA A 15 5.09 -0.71 15.89
CA ALA A 15 5.89 0.51 15.80
C ALA A 15 6.02 1.00 14.37
N LEU A 16 6.19 0.08 13.43
CA LEU A 16 6.39 0.44 12.03
C LEU A 16 5.08 0.82 11.33
N THR A 17 4.00 0.07 11.56
CA THR A 17 2.77 0.24 10.80
C THR A 17 1.69 1.02 11.54
N GLY A 18 1.78 1.14 12.84
CA GLY A 18 0.73 1.73 13.66
C GLY A 18 -0.42 0.79 13.94
N LEU A 19 -0.38 -0.44 13.43
CA LEU A 19 -1.44 -1.43 13.59
C LEU A 19 -0.88 -2.69 14.24
N SER A 20 -1.75 -3.42 14.98
CA SER A 20 -1.42 -4.78 15.35
C SER A 20 -1.50 -5.66 14.09
N HIS A 21 -0.89 -6.85 14.15
CA HIS A 21 -0.95 -7.76 13.02
C HIS A 21 -2.38 -8.21 12.72
N ILE A 22 -3.20 -8.36 13.77
CA ILE A 22 -4.62 -8.71 13.61
C ILE A 22 -5.36 -7.61 12.86
N GLN A 23 -5.12 -6.35 13.22
CA GLN A 23 -5.73 -5.21 12.52
C GLN A 23 -5.28 -5.16 11.07
N PHE A 24 -4.01 -5.42 10.82
CA PHE A 24 -3.46 -5.47 9.47
C PHE A 24 -4.17 -6.55 8.64
N LEU A 25 -4.36 -7.73 9.23
CA LEU A 25 -5.03 -8.83 8.54
C LEU A 25 -6.51 -8.55 8.28
N HIS A 26 -7.16 -7.76 9.13
CA HIS A 26 -8.53 -7.32 8.89
C HIS A 26 -8.62 -6.33 7.72
N LEU A 27 -7.63 -5.46 7.60
CA LEU A 27 -7.59 -4.48 6.51
C LEU A 27 -7.21 -5.10 5.18
N LEU A 28 -6.38 -6.14 5.21
CA LEU A 28 -5.74 -6.69 4.02
C LEU A 28 -6.74 -7.11 2.92
N PRO A 29 -7.85 -7.81 3.20
CA PRO A 29 -8.79 -8.19 2.13
C PRO A 29 -9.40 -6.97 1.43
N TYR A 30 -9.70 -5.93 2.19
CA TYR A 30 -10.23 -4.70 1.60
C TYR A 30 -9.20 -4.01 0.75
N PHE A 31 -7.94 -3.98 1.22
CA PHE A 31 -6.85 -3.40 0.46
C PHE A 31 -6.61 -4.18 -0.84
N GLU A 32 -6.62 -5.51 -0.75
CA GLU A 32 -6.42 -6.35 -1.92
C GLU A 32 -7.51 -6.12 -2.96
N ALA A 33 -8.77 -6.08 -2.54
CA ALA A 33 -9.89 -5.86 -3.45
C ALA A 33 -9.79 -4.49 -4.14
N SER A 34 -9.51 -3.44 -3.36
CA SER A 34 -9.36 -2.10 -3.91
C SER A 34 -8.15 -1.98 -4.83
N HIS A 35 -7.05 -2.64 -4.44
CA HIS A 35 -5.82 -2.65 -5.22
C HIS A 35 -6.04 -3.28 -6.59
N ASP A 36 -6.65 -4.47 -6.62
CA ASP A 36 -6.85 -5.18 -7.87
C ASP A 36 -7.84 -4.45 -8.76
N ASP A 37 -8.90 -3.90 -8.18
CA ASP A 37 -9.89 -3.15 -8.93
C ASP A 37 -9.29 -1.89 -9.55
N TYR A 38 -8.56 -1.12 -8.74
CA TYR A 38 -7.95 0.12 -9.23
C TYR A 38 -6.94 -0.17 -10.34
N LEU A 39 -6.05 -1.13 -10.13
CA LEU A 39 -4.99 -1.40 -11.09
C LEU A 39 -5.44 -2.19 -12.31
N SER A 40 -6.67 -2.67 -12.33
CA SER A 40 -7.26 -3.20 -13.56
C SER A 40 -7.64 -2.08 -14.53
N GLU A 41 -7.88 -0.86 -14.00
CA GLU A 41 -8.30 0.28 -14.82
C GLU A 41 -7.21 1.34 -14.97
N TYR A 42 -6.31 1.44 -14.01
CA TYR A 42 -5.27 2.48 -13.98
C TYR A 42 -3.90 1.86 -13.81
N GLU A 43 -2.88 2.55 -14.32
CA GLU A 43 -1.48 2.19 -14.08
C GLU A 43 -1.04 2.73 -12.73
N LEU A 44 0.11 2.25 -12.25
CA LEU A 44 0.67 2.76 -11.00
C LEU A 44 0.86 4.27 -11.01
N THR A 45 1.12 4.84 -12.18
CA THR A 45 1.30 6.29 -12.35
C THR A 45 -0.01 7.06 -12.25
N GLY A 46 -1.16 6.36 -12.18
CA GLY A 46 -2.47 7.00 -12.18
C GLY A 46 -3.06 7.20 -13.56
N LYS A 47 -2.31 6.87 -14.61
CA LYS A 47 -2.80 6.98 -15.96
C LYS A 47 -3.83 5.90 -16.24
N ARG A 48 -4.94 6.26 -16.88
CA ARG A 48 -5.97 5.28 -17.24
C ARG A 48 -5.44 4.32 -18.29
N ARG A 49 -5.71 3.03 -18.10
CA ARG A 49 -5.31 2.02 -19.08
C ARG A 49 -6.17 2.13 -20.33
N SER A 50 -5.57 1.81 -21.49
CA SER A 50 -6.31 1.80 -22.75
C SER A 50 -7.39 0.72 -22.72
N ASN A 51 -7.06 -0.45 -22.19
CA ASN A 51 -7.96 -1.58 -22.08
C ASN A 51 -7.95 -2.09 -20.66
N ARG A 52 -9.13 -2.34 -20.11
CA ARG A 52 -9.25 -2.98 -18.80
C ARG A 52 -8.71 -4.41 -18.89
N ARG A 53 -7.94 -4.82 -17.90
CA ARG A 53 -7.38 -6.16 -17.87
C ARG A 53 -7.06 -6.56 -16.43
N SER A 54 -6.92 -7.86 -16.22
CA SER A 54 -6.48 -8.38 -14.94
C SER A 54 -5.08 -7.87 -14.63
N PHE A 55 -4.90 -7.43 -13.41
CA PHE A 55 -3.60 -6.96 -12.95
C PHE A 55 -2.80 -8.13 -12.40
N CYS A 56 -1.49 -8.14 -12.67
CA CYS A 56 -0.59 -9.05 -11.98
C CYS A 56 0.68 -8.31 -11.59
N ILE A 57 1.26 -8.72 -10.46
CA ILE A 57 2.50 -8.13 -9.97
C ILE A 57 3.66 -8.98 -10.49
N TYR A 58 4.63 -8.33 -11.13
CA TYR A 58 5.81 -9.05 -11.60
C TYR A 58 6.66 -9.47 -10.40
N SER A 59 7.27 -10.65 -10.50
CA SER A 59 8.05 -11.23 -9.41
C SER A 59 9.29 -10.38 -9.07
N ASN A 60 9.77 -9.59 -10.02
CA ASN A 60 10.95 -8.73 -9.80
C ASN A 60 10.57 -7.34 -9.30
N SER A 61 9.29 -7.10 -8.98
CA SER A 61 8.88 -5.83 -8.39
C SER A 61 9.52 -5.68 -7.00
N PRO A 62 9.91 -4.46 -6.60
CA PRO A 62 10.38 -4.23 -5.24
C PRO A 62 9.31 -4.48 -4.18
N LEU A 63 8.03 -4.44 -4.57
CA LEU A 63 6.92 -4.77 -3.69
C LEU A 63 6.13 -5.91 -4.34
N PRO A 64 6.62 -7.15 -4.21
CA PRO A 64 6.11 -8.26 -5.03
C PRO A 64 4.79 -8.86 -4.57
N THR A 65 4.33 -8.55 -3.36
CA THR A 65 3.08 -9.10 -2.84
C THR A 65 2.16 -7.99 -2.37
N ILE A 66 0.87 -8.29 -2.28
CA ILE A 66 -0.11 -7.33 -1.75
C ILE A 66 0.20 -6.97 -0.28
N PRO A 67 0.51 -7.94 0.61
CA PRO A 67 0.92 -7.57 1.96
C PRO A 67 2.14 -6.65 2.01
N ASP A 68 3.11 -6.83 1.12
CA ASP A 68 4.27 -5.92 1.05
C ASP A 68 3.83 -4.51 0.68
N ARG A 69 2.88 -4.38 -0.23
CA ARG A 69 2.39 -3.06 -0.65
C ARG A 69 1.63 -2.36 0.48
N LEU A 70 0.79 -3.10 1.19
CA LEU A 70 0.09 -2.53 2.34
C LEU A 70 1.08 -2.16 3.45
N PHE A 71 2.03 -3.03 3.73
CA PHE A 71 3.07 -2.76 4.71
C PHE A 71 3.85 -1.49 4.35
N PHE A 72 4.28 -1.38 3.09
CA PHE A 72 5.03 -0.23 2.58
C PHE A 72 4.30 1.09 2.85
N ILE A 73 3.02 1.16 2.48
CA ILE A 73 2.30 2.42 2.62
C ILE A 73 1.97 2.75 4.08
N LEU A 74 1.70 1.73 4.90
CA LEU A 74 1.45 1.96 6.32
C LEU A 74 2.69 2.48 7.03
N VAL A 75 3.86 1.91 6.72
CA VAL A 75 5.12 2.38 7.29
C VAL A 75 5.38 3.83 6.90
N TYR A 76 5.13 4.17 5.65
CA TYR A 76 5.33 5.53 5.18
C TYR A 76 4.42 6.52 5.92
N LEU A 77 3.13 6.19 6.02
CA LEU A 77 2.16 7.11 6.63
C LEU A 77 2.34 7.22 8.13
N LYS A 78 2.74 6.13 8.79
CA LYS A 78 2.93 6.13 10.25
C LYS A 78 4.16 6.96 10.65
N ASN A 79 5.24 6.86 9.88
CA ASN A 79 6.53 7.41 10.28
C ASN A 79 6.91 8.68 9.54
N ASN A 80 6.22 8.99 8.46
CA ASN A 80 6.44 10.20 7.66
C ASN A 80 7.92 10.44 7.31
N PRO A 81 8.63 9.42 6.78
CA PRO A 81 10.05 9.57 6.45
C PRO A 81 10.24 10.37 5.18
N LEU A 82 11.46 10.81 4.95
CA LEU A 82 11.83 11.31 3.63
C LEU A 82 11.69 10.19 2.61
N GLN A 83 11.24 10.51 1.41
CA GLN A 83 11.03 9.49 0.38
C GLN A 83 12.33 8.79 0.00
N GLU A 84 13.46 9.49 0.00
CA GLU A 84 14.75 8.85 -0.27
C GLU A 84 15.07 7.76 0.75
N TYR A 85 14.81 8.06 2.02
CA TYR A 85 15.05 7.10 3.10
C TYR A 85 14.11 5.90 2.95
N HIS A 86 12.84 6.18 2.72
CA HIS A 86 11.84 5.13 2.58
C HIS A 86 12.16 4.23 1.38
N ALA A 87 12.55 4.84 0.27
CA ALA A 87 12.95 4.10 -0.92
C ALA A 87 14.12 3.16 -0.62
N ALA A 88 15.13 3.66 0.08
CA ALA A 88 16.29 2.84 0.45
C ALA A 88 15.88 1.66 1.33
N CYS A 89 14.96 1.87 2.27
CA CYS A 89 14.48 0.81 3.15
C CYS A 89 13.79 -0.31 2.38
N PHE A 90 13.16 0.01 1.26
CA PHE A 90 12.39 -0.94 0.46
C PHE A 90 13.08 -1.32 -0.85
N GLY A 91 14.36 -0.94 -1.01
CA GLY A 91 15.15 -1.39 -2.14
C GLY A 91 14.71 -0.83 -3.49
N MET A 92 14.30 0.42 -3.53
CA MET A 92 13.90 1.09 -4.76
C MET A 92 14.47 2.51 -4.81
N ASP A 93 14.42 3.15 -5.97
CA ASP A 93 14.85 4.54 -6.07
C ASP A 93 13.70 5.48 -5.66
N GLN A 94 14.04 6.77 -5.48
CA GLN A 94 13.05 7.75 -5.01
C GLN A 94 11.89 7.91 -5.99
N LYS A 95 12.15 7.84 -7.28
CA LYS A 95 11.12 8.02 -8.29
C LYS A 95 10.06 6.92 -8.18
N HIS A 96 10.50 5.68 -8.05
CA HIS A 96 9.58 4.55 -7.85
C HIS A 96 8.84 4.68 -6.51
N CYS A 97 9.55 5.09 -5.47
CA CYS A 97 8.92 5.31 -4.17
C CYS A 97 7.81 6.33 -4.26
N ASN A 98 8.06 7.45 -4.94
CA ASN A 98 7.04 8.48 -5.11
C ASN A 98 5.81 7.94 -5.82
N THR A 99 6.02 7.16 -6.88
CA THR A 99 4.91 6.54 -7.62
C THR A 99 4.10 5.61 -6.73
N PHE A 100 4.77 4.74 -5.97
CA PHE A 100 4.07 3.82 -5.07
C PHE A 100 3.36 4.56 -3.95
N VAL A 101 3.97 5.58 -3.37
CA VAL A 101 3.35 6.35 -2.28
C VAL A 101 2.02 6.94 -2.76
N HIS A 102 2.02 7.60 -3.91
CA HIS A 102 0.79 8.22 -4.41
C HIS A 102 -0.27 7.18 -4.74
N CYS A 103 0.10 6.13 -5.44
CA CYS A 103 -0.85 5.10 -5.84
C CYS A 103 -1.42 4.35 -4.65
N LEU A 104 -0.54 3.88 -3.76
CA LEU A 104 -0.97 3.03 -2.64
C LEU A 104 -1.69 3.83 -1.56
N SER A 105 -1.38 5.11 -1.40
CA SER A 105 -2.16 5.98 -0.51
C SER A 105 -3.61 6.09 -0.97
N HIS A 106 -3.80 6.26 -2.26
CA HIS A 106 -5.15 6.34 -2.82
C HIS A 106 -5.90 5.02 -2.64
N ILE A 107 -5.23 3.90 -2.91
CA ILE A 107 -5.83 2.57 -2.75
C ILE A 107 -6.18 2.33 -1.27
N LEU A 108 -5.31 2.73 -0.35
CA LEU A 108 -5.59 2.60 1.08
C LEU A 108 -6.82 3.40 1.47
N GLN A 109 -6.94 4.62 0.95
CA GLN A 109 -8.11 5.45 1.23
C GLN A 109 -9.39 4.76 0.76
N LEU A 110 -9.38 4.20 -0.45
CA LEU A 110 -10.53 3.45 -0.96
C LEU A 110 -10.86 2.25 -0.06
N SER A 111 -9.82 1.58 0.44
CA SER A 111 -9.99 0.42 1.31
C SER A 111 -10.65 0.82 2.63
N LEU A 112 -10.21 1.92 3.23
CA LEU A 112 -10.78 2.40 4.48
C LEU A 112 -12.22 2.87 4.31
N GLN A 113 -12.53 3.46 3.18
CA GLN A 113 -13.91 3.83 2.86
C GLN A 113 -14.79 2.59 2.73
N ALA A 114 -14.28 1.54 2.10
CA ALA A 114 -15.01 0.29 1.95
C ALA A 114 -15.28 -0.38 3.30
N MET A 115 -14.37 -0.20 4.25
CA MET A 115 -14.55 -0.72 5.61
C MET A 115 -15.49 0.15 6.46
N GLY A 116 -15.85 1.34 5.96
CA GLY A 116 -16.66 2.29 6.73
C GLY A 116 -15.88 3.05 7.78
N LEU A 117 -14.55 3.05 7.70
CA LEU A 117 -13.71 3.72 8.70
C LEU A 117 -13.41 5.18 8.36
N MET A 118 -13.79 5.63 7.16
CA MET A 118 -13.64 7.02 6.79
C MET A 118 -15.01 7.60 6.49
N PRO A 119 -15.23 8.87 6.84
CA PRO A 119 -16.52 9.50 6.51
C PRO A 119 -16.69 9.59 5.01
N ALA A 120 -17.93 9.57 4.55
CA ALA A 120 -18.23 9.77 3.15
C ALA A 120 -17.72 11.14 2.72
N GLN A 121 -17.18 11.22 1.51
CA GLN A 121 -16.77 12.50 0.94
C GLN A 121 -18.00 13.28 0.60
N THR A 122 -18.24 14.29 1.33
CA THR A 122 -19.34 15.15 1.01
C THR A 122 -18.77 16.28 0.28
N ASN A 123 -18.57 16.44 -0.07
CA ASN A 123 -18.06 17.46 -0.36
C ASN A 123 -18.20 18.43 0.20
N LYS A 124 -17.97 18.37 0.70
CA LYS A 124 -18.04 19.31 1.51
C LYS A 124 -18.15 20.48 1.03
#